data_3b94a98d3740c5fb5d9459249a8718e2
#
_entry.id   3b94a98d3740c5fb5d9459249a8718e2
#
_cell.length_a   1.000
_cell.length_b   1.000
_cell.length_c   1.000
_cell.angle_alpha   90.00
_cell.angle_beta   90.00
_cell.angle_gamma   90.00
#
_symmetry.space_group_name_H-M   'P 1'
#
loop_
_entity.id
_entity.type
_entity.pdbx_description
1 polymer ?
#
loop_
_entity_poly.entity_id
_entity_poly.type
_entity_poly.pdbx_seq_one_letter_code
_entity_poly.pdbx_strand_id
1 'polypeptide(L)'
;SNIKLCKNDIPNYKPDALILIDYPGFNLRIAEFAKENNIPVHYYISPQVWAWKQNRVHKIKKIVDQMYCILPFEKEFYKRFDIDVHYVGHPLVDAIQEFRLNALTHENFLQHHKLESKKILAMLPGSRKQEIKIKLPIMLEAAKSFSDHQILIAGAPNISLEFYKTIAGSSKIHVIQNDTYNLLNNSDLAMVTSGTATLETALFKVPEVVCYKGSSISYQIAKRLIKVKYISLVNLIMDQLVVTELIQNDLTPQNIIRELKLLEDSNSPARQKLKETYTELEKKLGGGGASDHVAKLILNFSNQEKS
;
A
#
# COMPACT_ATOMS: atom_id res chain seq x y z
N SER A 1 16.61 -10.70 -22.51
CA SER A 1 15.94 -10.21 -21.29
C SER A 1 15.34 -8.84 -21.58
N ASN A 2 14.26 -8.46 -20.91
CA ASN A 2 13.60 -7.17 -21.07
C ASN A 2 14.54 -5.96 -20.89
N ILE A 3 15.56 -6.09 -20.04
CA ILE A 3 16.59 -5.04 -19.88
C ILE A 3 17.37 -4.82 -21.19
N LYS A 4 17.75 -5.91 -21.86
CA LYS A 4 18.50 -5.82 -23.14
C LYS A 4 17.63 -5.17 -24.24
N LEU A 5 16.36 -5.54 -24.30
CA LEU A 5 15.41 -4.95 -25.22
C LEU A 5 15.28 -3.44 -24.97
N CYS A 6 15.01 -3.05 -23.73
CA CYS A 6 14.84 -1.64 -23.35
C CYS A 6 16.11 -0.81 -23.65
N LYS A 7 17.31 -1.35 -23.37
CA LYS A 7 18.59 -0.69 -23.70
C LYS A 7 18.83 -0.51 -25.19
N ASN A 8 18.26 -1.37 -26.03
CA ASN A 8 18.33 -1.21 -27.49
C ASN A 8 17.30 -0.20 -28.02
N ASP A 9 16.12 -0.16 -27.41
CA ASP A 9 15.04 0.71 -27.88
C ASP A 9 15.27 2.20 -27.52
N ILE A 10 15.83 2.48 -26.34
CA ILE A 10 16.06 3.84 -25.86
C ILE A 10 16.89 4.69 -26.87
N PRO A 11 18.08 4.23 -27.36
CA PRO A 11 18.87 4.98 -28.31
C PRO A 11 18.16 5.19 -29.65
N ASN A 12 17.36 4.21 -30.09
CA ASN A 12 16.58 4.30 -31.34
C ASN A 12 15.45 5.33 -31.22
N TYR A 13 14.82 5.40 -30.05
CA TYR A 13 13.75 6.35 -29.78
C TYR A 13 14.26 7.79 -29.60
N LYS A 14 15.49 7.97 -29.11
CA LYS A 14 16.15 9.25 -28.80
C LYS A 14 15.29 10.15 -27.90
N PRO A 15 14.94 9.70 -26.70
CA PRO A 15 14.10 10.49 -25.79
C PRO A 15 14.85 11.72 -25.26
N ASP A 16 14.14 12.83 -25.04
CA ASP A 16 14.66 14.01 -24.34
C ASP A 16 14.92 13.74 -22.84
N ALA A 17 14.14 12.86 -22.24
CA ALA A 17 14.28 12.41 -20.86
C ALA A 17 13.69 11.03 -20.67
N LEU A 18 14.12 10.33 -19.62
CA LEU A 18 13.58 9.03 -19.23
C LEU A 18 12.82 9.13 -17.91
N ILE A 19 11.54 8.74 -17.92
CA ILE A 19 10.69 8.72 -16.74
C ILE A 19 10.56 7.28 -16.28
N LEU A 20 11.07 6.98 -15.08
CA LEU A 20 11.05 5.66 -14.45
C LEU A 20 10.06 5.68 -13.30
N ILE A 21 9.12 4.74 -13.28
CA ILE A 21 8.07 4.67 -12.28
C ILE A 21 8.25 3.40 -11.46
N ASP A 22 8.51 3.54 -10.13
CA ASP A 22 8.65 2.43 -9.19
C ASP A 22 9.62 1.31 -9.69
N TYR A 23 9.37 0.06 -9.40
CA TYR A 23 10.04 -1.16 -9.87
C TYR A 23 11.60 -1.09 -9.85
N PRO A 24 12.22 -0.85 -8.69
CA PRO A 24 13.63 -0.48 -8.58
C PRO A 24 14.61 -1.55 -9.07
N GLY A 25 14.22 -2.82 -9.04
CA GLY A 25 15.07 -3.92 -9.52
C GLY A 25 15.40 -3.85 -11.00
N PHE A 26 14.50 -3.33 -11.79
CA PHE A 26 14.64 -3.09 -13.22
C PHE A 26 15.08 -1.64 -13.51
N ASN A 27 14.32 -0.68 -12.98
CA ASN A 27 14.47 0.72 -13.32
C ASN A 27 15.81 1.34 -12.92
N LEU A 28 16.43 0.94 -11.81
CA LEU A 28 17.76 1.45 -11.46
C LEU A 28 18.88 0.96 -12.42
N ARG A 29 18.69 -0.16 -13.13
CA ARG A 29 19.62 -0.62 -14.17
C ARG A 29 19.42 0.15 -15.48
N ILE A 30 18.20 0.56 -15.76
CA ILE A 30 17.88 1.41 -16.92
C ILE A 30 18.33 2.85 -16.66
N ALA A 31 18.17 3.37 -15.44
CA ALA A 31 18.68 4.67 -15.04
C ALA A 31 20.20 4.80 -15.22
N GLU A 32 20.94 3.76 -14.81
CA GLU A 32 22.39 3.71 -15.02
C GLU A 32 22.77 3.81 -16.50
N PHE A 33 22.13 3.02 -17.35
CA PHE A 33 22.32 3.07 -18.80
C PHE A 33 21.94 4.42 -19.40
N ALA A 34 20.83 5.02 -18.98
CA ALA A 34 20.41 6.35 -19.46
C ALA A 34 21.44 7.41 -19.08
N LYS A 35 21.97 7.37 -17.85
CA LYS A 35 23.02 8.30 -17.40
C LYS A 35 24.32 8.15 -18.18
N GLU A 36 24.74 6.92 -18.50
CA GLU A 36 25.91 6.63 -19.36
C GLU A 36 25.73 7.20 -20.79
N ASN A 37 24.49 7.38 -21.24
CA ASN A 37 24.14 7.92 -22.57
C ASN A 37 23.68 9.40 -22.51
N ASN A 38 23.93 10.10 -21.41
CA ASN A 38 23.55 11.51 -21.18
C ASN A 38 22.06 11.80 -21.35
N ILE A 39 21.21 10.85 -21.01
CA ILE A 39 19.75 11.02 -21.02
C ILE A 39 19.31 11.39 -19.61
N PRO A 40 18.62 12.53 -19.37
CA PRO A 40 18.11 12.91 -18.07
C PRO A 40 17.15 11.86 -17.50
N VAL A 41 17.29 11.55 -16.20
CA VAL A 41 16.53 10.52 -15.52
C VAL A 41 15.62 11.15 -14.47
N HIS A 42 14.32 11.03 -14.66
CA HIS A 42 13.27 11.34 -13.69
C HIS A 42 12.78 10.03 -13.06
N TYR A 43 12.77 9.96 -11.73
CA TYR A 43 12.32 8.76 -11.02
C TYR A 43 11.09 9.09 -10.16
N TYR A 44 9.96 8.48 -10.46
CA TYR A 44 8.71 8.65 -9.74
C TYR A 44 8.43 7.40 -8.89
N ILE A 45 7.97 7.59 -7.67
CA ILE A 45 7.77 6.56 -6.64
C ILE A 45 9.13 5.97 -6.22
N SER A 46 9.78 6.67 -5.30
CA SER A 46 11.09 6.31 -4.78
C SER A 46 11.18 4.86 -4.32
N PRO A 47 12.31 4.18 -4.60
CA PRO A 47 12.59 2.91 -3.94
C PRO A 47 12.58 3.04 -2.43
N GLN A 48 12.05 2.02 -1.72
CA GLN A 48 11.95 2.03 -0.26
C GLN A 48 13.31 1.80 0.43
N VAL A 49 14.33 2.56 0.02
CA VAL A 49 15.70 2.48 0.57
C VAL A 49 15.78 2.95 2.02
N TRP A 50 14.81 3.72 2.47
CA TRP A 50 14.65 4.13 3.87
C TRP A 50 14.35 2.95 4.81
N ALA A 51 13.68 1.90 4.32
CA ALA A 51 13.37 0.69 5.09
C ALA A 51 14.55 -0.28 5.14
N TRP A 52 15.28 -0.45 4.02
CA TRP A 52 16.35 -1.41 3.89
C TRP A 52 17.32 -1.01 2.77
N LYS A 53 18.59 -1.50 2.84
CA LYS A 53 19.63 -1.20 1.84
C LYS A 53 19.86 0.32 1.62
N GLN A 54 19.93 1.08 2.70
CA GLN A 54 20.17 2.53 2.64
C GLN A 54 21.41 2.93 1.82
N ASN A 55 22.41 2.07 1.72
CA ASN A 55 23.59 2.29 0.90
C ASN A 55 23.28 2.50 -0.60
N ARG A 56 22.13 2.05 -1.08
CA ARG A 56 21.69 2.32 -2.46
C ARG A 56 21.43 3.80 -2.75
N VAL A 57 21.23 4.62 -1.73
CA VAL A 57 21.07 6.07 -1.87
C VAL A 57 22.25 6.70 -2.61
N HIS A 58 23.48 6.23 -2.36
CA HIS A 58 24.67 6.73 -3.06
C HIS A 58 24.66 6.41 -4.57
N LYS A 59 24.09 5.28 -4.95
CA LYS A 59 23.89 4.96 -6.37
C LYS A 59 22.79 5.84 -6.97
N ILE A 60 21.66 5.98 -6.29
CA ILE A 60 20.55 6.86 -6.73
C ILE A 60 21.06 8.28 -6.97
N LYS A 61 21.84 8.85 -6.05
CA LYS A 61 22.46 10.18 -6.17
C LYS A 61 23.24 10.37 -7.48
N LYS A 62 23.84 9.31 -8.00
CA LYS A 62 24.68 9.37 -9.21
C LYS A 62 23.90 9.22 -10.51
N ILE A 63 22.78 8.47 -10.47
CA ILE A 63 22.09 8.03 -11.71
C ILE A 63 20.68 8.60 -11.90
N VAL A 64 20.15 9.33 -10.90
CA VAL A 64 18.82 9.96 -10.97
C VAL A 64 19.00 11.45 -10.88
N ASP A 65 18.50 12.20 -11.85
CA ASP A 65 18.60 13.65 -11.89
C ASP A 65 17.47 14.31 -11.08
N GLN A 66 16.26 13.74 -11.13
CA GLN A 66 15.11 14.22 -10.37
C GLN A 66 14.35 13.04 -9.74
N MET A 67 14.13 13.12 -8.43
CA MET A 67 13.39 12.12 -7.65
C MET A 67 12.08 12.72 -7.14
N TYR A 68 10.96 12.01 -7.42
CA TYR A 68 9.62 12.38 -7.00
C TYR A 68 9.10 11.36 -6.00
N CYS A 69 9.00 11.76 -4.75
CA CYS A 69 8.62 10.92 -3.62
C CYS A 69 7.13 11.02 -3.33
N ILE A 70 6.54 9.93 -2.86
CA ILE A 70 5.12 9.83 -2.54
C ILE A 70 4.83 9.73 -1.04
N LEU A 71 5.87 9.51 -0.20
CA LEU A 71 5.74 9.46 1.26
C LEU A 71 6.34 10.72 1.88
N PRO A 72 5.65 11.39 2.82
CA PRO A 72 6.07 12.68 3.37
C PRO A 72 7.46 12.66 4.01
N PHE A 73 7.82 11.56 4.68
CA PHE A 73 9.09 11.43 5.38
C PHE A 73 10.30 11.17 4.45
N GLU A 74 10.08 10.85 3.19
CA GLU A 74 11.17 10.55 2.24
C GLU A 74 12.03 11.79 1.97
N LYS A 75 11.43 12.99 1.97
CA LYS A 75 12.18 14.24 1.80
C LYS A 75 13.25 14.41 2.88
N GLU A 76 12.89 14.23 4.15
CA GLU A 76 13.81 14.30 5.26
C GLU A 76 14.84 13.15 5.24
N PHE A 77 14.43 11.98 4.79
CA PHE A 77 15.33 10.86 4.62
C PHE A 77 16.44 11.17 3.59
N TYR A 78 16.08 11.62 2.39
CA TYR A 78 17.04 11.94 1.33
C TYR A 78 17.94 13.14 1.66
N LYS A 79 17.41 14.14 2.36
CA LYS A 79 18.17 15.29 2.82
C LYS A 79 19.38 14.90 3.68
N ARG A 80 19.32 13.83 4.46
CA ARG A 80 20.45 13.30 5.24
C ARG A 80 21.64 12.84 4.39
N PHE A 81 21.43 12.65 3.10
CA PHE A 81 22.43 12.24 2.11
C PHE A 81 22.75 13.36 1.10
N ASP A 82 22.35 14.60 1.40
CA ASP A 82 22.49 15.75 0.49
C ASP A 82 21.87 15.49 -0.89
N ILE A 83 20.66 14.93 -0.90
CA ILE A 83 19.86 14.72 -2.11
C ILE A 83 18.57 15.51 -1.94
N ASP A 84 18.34 16.44 -2.88
CA ASP A 84 17.07 17.13 -2.99
C ASP A 84 16.06 16.28 -3.74
N VAL A 85 14.85 16.15 -3.19
CA VAL A 85 13.76 15.38 -3.77
C VAL A 85 12.45 16.16 -3.67
N HIS A 86 11.54 15.87 -4.59
CA HIS A 86 10.22 16.48 -4.60
C HIS A 86 9.22 15.54 -3.93
N TYR A 87 8.57 15.99 -2.86
CA TYR A 87 7.39 15.32 -2.34
C TYR A 87 6.17 15.80 -3.13
N VAL A 88 5.48 14.90 -3.82
CA VAL A 88 4.42 15.25 -4.78
C VAL A 88 3.02 14.83 -4.33
N GLY A 89 2.88 14.20 -3.17
CA GLY A 89 1.67 13.57 -2.71
C GLY A 89 1.59 12.08 -3.08
N HIS A 90 0.59 11.38 -2.55
CA HIS A 90 0.45 9.94 -2.76
C HIS A 90 -0.62 9.64 -3.82
N PRO A 91 -0.29 8.87 -4.87
CA PRO A 91 -1.22 8.59 -5.98
C PRO A 91 -2.47 7.81 -5.57
N LEU A 92 -2.46 7.09 -4.43
CA LEU A 92 -3.65 6.43 -3.90
C LEU A 92 -4.77 7.42 -3.54
N VAL A 93 -4.42 8.64 -3.13
CA VAL A 93 -5.43 9.67 -2.83
C VAL A 93 -6.21 10.01 -4.09
N ASP A 94 -5.51 10.21 -5.21
CA ASP A 94 -6.15 10.48 -6.52
C ASP A 94 -7.03 9.31 -6.96
N ALA A 95 -6.49 8.09 -6.88
CA ALA A 95 -7.20 6.87 -7.29
C ALA A 95 -8.50 6.66 -6.47
N ILE A 96 -8.45 6.92 -5.16
CA ILE A 96 -9.63 6.77 -4.30
C ILE A 96 -10.63 7.91 -4.54
N GLN A 97 -10.17 9.14 -4.79
CA GLN A 97 -11.06 10.25 -5.14
C GLN A 97 -11.78 9.98 -6.47
N GLU A 98 -11.08 9.52 -7.49
CA GLU A 98 -11.67 9.13 -8.77
C GLU A 98 -12.68 7.98 -8.61
N PHE A 99 -12.30 6.95 -7.85
CA PHE A 99 -13.21 5.84 -7.53
C PHE A 99 -14.51 6.30 -6.87
N ARG A 100 -14.44 7.25 -5.92
CA ARG A 100 -15.62 7.76 -5.18
C ARG A 100 -16.66 8.40 -6.09
N LEU A 101 -16.28 8.92 -7.26
CA LEU A 101 -17.23 9.47 -8.23
C LEU A 101 -18.18 8.40 -8.79
N ASN A 102 -17.78 7.13 -8.81
CA ASN A 102 -18.53 6.02 -9.36
C ASN A 102 -18.72 4.87 -8.35
N ALA A 103 -18.47 5.11 -7.07
CA ALA A 103 -18.60 4.10 -6.03
C ALA A 103 -20.04 3.61 -5.89
N LEU A 104 -20.19 2.31 -5.69
CA LEU A 104 -21.50 1.73 -5.41
C LEU A 104 -22.03 2.25 -4.06
N THR A 105 -23.32 2.56 -4.01
CA THR A 105 -23.99 2.75 -2.72
C THR A 105 -24.00 1.44 -1.95
N HIS A 106 -24.20 1.50 -0.64
CA HIS A 106 -24.24 0.29 0.20
C HIS A 106 -25.27 -0.71 -0.30
N GLU A 107 -26.46 -0.24 -0.64
CA GLU A 107 -27.55 -1.08 -1.16
C GLU A 107 -27.17 -1.74 -2.48
N ASN A 108 -26.63 -0.98 -3.43
CA ASN A 108 -26.18 -1.52 -4.71
C ASN A 108 -25.01 -2.51 -4.58
N PHE A 109 -24.09 -2.27 -3.62
CA PHE A 109 -23.01 -3.19 -3.32
C PHE A 109 -23.56 -4.54 -2.79
N LEU A 110 -24.48 -4.48 -1.82
CA LEU A 110 -25.12 -5.69 -1.27
C LEU A 110 -25.85 -6.47 -2.37
N GLN A 111 -26.63 -5.78 -3.20
CA GLN A 111 -27.37 -6.41 -4.30
C GLN A 111 -26.42 -7.04 -5.34
N HIS A 112 -25.40 -6.29 -5.78
CA HIS A 112 -24.43 -6.75 -6.77
C HIS A 112 -23.72 -8.04 -6.35
N HIS A 113 -23.33 -8.12 -5.09
CA HIS A 113 -22.63 -9.28 -4.54
C HIS A 113 -23.55 -10.31 -3.87
N LYS A 114 -24.88 -10.13 -3.91
CA LYS A 114 -25.89 -11.02 -3.30
C LYS A 114 -25.63 -11.23 -1.79
N LEU A 115 -25.39 -10.14 -1.08
CA LEU A 115 -25.06 -10.12 0.33
C LEU A 115 -26.27 -9.82 1.19
N GLU A 116 -26.19 -10.18 2.48
CA GLU A 116 -27.19 -9.83 3.47
C GLU A 116 -27.04 -8.37 3.93
N SER A 117 -28.11 -7.79 4.46
CA SER A 117 -28.07 -6.48 5.09
C SER A 117 -27.52 -6.58 6.53
N LYS A 118 -26.20 -6.80 6.63
CA LYS A 118 -25.43 -6.90 7.87
C LYS A 118 -24.19 -6.02 7.82
N LYS A 119 -23.65 -5.69 8.98
CA LYS A 119 -22.30 -5.08 9.06
C LYS A 119 -21.26 -5.93 8.34
N ILE A 120 -20.24 -5.31 7.82
CA ILE A 120 -19.22 -5.98 7.02
C ILE A 120 -17.87 -5.94 7.75
N LEU A 121 -17.30 -7.11 7.97
CA LEU A 121 -15.91 -7.28 8.38
C LEU A 121 -15.10 -7.74 7.18
N ALA A 122 -14.28 -6.85 6.63
CA ALA A 122 -13.41 -7.14 5.51
C ALA A 122 -12.14 -7.86 5.95
N MET A 123 -11.70 -8.84 5.17
CA MET A 123 -10.42 -9.51 5.32
C MET A 123 -9.56 -9.28 4.08
N LEU A 124 -8.38 -8.69 4.27
CA LEU A 124 -7.38 -8.49 3.24
C LEU A 124 -6.13 -9.32 3.59
N PRO A 125 -6.13 -10.64 3.31
CA PRO A 125 -5.08 -11.56 3.81
C PRO A 125 -3.76 -11.47 3.05
N GLY A 126 -3.72 -10.74 1.94
CA GLY A 126 -2.54 -10.52 1.12
C GLY A 126 -2.75 -10.88 -0.35
N SER A 127 -1.70 -10.66 -1.15
CA SER A 127 -1.72 -10.89 -2.59
C SER A 127 -0.95 -12.14 -3.04
N ARG A 128 -0.24 -12.80 -2.13
CA ARG A 128 0.58 -13.99 -2.43
C ARG A 128 0.01 -15.23 -1.74
N LYS A 129 0.01 -16.34 -2.44
CA LYS A 129 -0.51 -17.63 -1.92
C LYS A 129 0.06 -18.01 -0.55
N GLN A 130 1.37 -17.83 -0.35
CA GLN A 130 2.01 -18.14 0.94
C GLN A 130 1.51 -17.27 2.08
N GLU A 131 1.32 -15.98 1.83
CA GLU A 131 0.79 -15.03 2.82
C GLU A 131 -0.64 -15.39 3.22
N ILE A 132 -1.49 -15.69 2.22
CA ILE A 132 -2.89 -16.05 2.42
C ILE A 132 -3.00 -17.36 3.21
N LYS A 133 -2.21 -18.39 2.85
CA LYS A 133 -2.19 -19.67 3.57
C LYS A 133 -1.90 -19.54 5.06
N ILE A 134 -1.03 -18.60 5.43
CA ILE A 134 -0.62 -18.41 6.83
C ILE A 134 -1.65 -17.56 7.58
N LYS A 135 -2.12 -16.46 6.99
CA LYS A 135 -2.92 -15.46 7.69
C LYS A 135 -4.42 -15.74 7.67
N LEU A 136 -4.95 -16.20 6.54
CA LEU A 136 -6.40 -16.39 6.37
C LEU A 136 -7.03 -17.32 7.41
N PRO A 137 -6.44 -18.47 7.78
CA PRO A 137 -6.99 -19.32 8.84
C PRO A 137 -7.11 -18.62 10.19
N ILE A 138 -6.11 -17.80 10.55
CA ILE A 138 -6.09 -17.03 11.81
C ILE A 138 -7.19 -15.96 11.79
N MET A 139 -7.33 -15.24 10.67
CA MET A 139 -8.36 -14.23 10.50
C MET A 139 -9.77 -14.85 10.53
N LEU A 140 -9.98 -15.98 9.87
CA LEU A 140 -11.26 -16.69 9.88
C LEU A 140 -11.65 -17.20 11.27
N GLU A 141 -10.68 -17.68 12.06
CA GLU A 141 -10.94 -18.10 13.44
C GLU A 141 -11.36 -16.90 14.28
N ALA A 142 -10.68 -15.77 14.17
CA ALA A 142 -11.05 -14.54 14.88
C ALA A 142 -12.46 -14.04 14.46
N ALA A 143 -12.80 -14.16 13.19
CA ALA A 143 -14.07 -13.69 12.66
C ALA A 143 -15.30 -14.38 13.25
N LYS A 144 -15.16 -15.59 13.78
CA LYS A 144 -16.25 -16.31 14.47
C LYS A 144 -16.83 -15.53 15.66
N SER A 145 -16.06 -14.62 16.23
CA SER A 145 -16.50 -13.77 17.36
C SER A 145 -17.30 -12.53 16.93
N PHE A 146 -17.55 -12.36 15.62
CA PHE A 146 -18.27 -11.23 15.04
C PHE A 146 -19.54 -11.71 14.32
N SER A 147 -20.45 -12.34 15.05
CA SER A 147 -21.69 -12.97 14.51
C SER A 147 -22.63 -11.97 13.82
N ASP A 148 -22.58 -10.70 14.22
CA ASP A 148 -23.41 -9.63 13.64
C ASP A 148 -22.84 -9.07 12.33
N HIS A 149 -21.66 -9.54 11.93
CA HIS A 149 -21.00 -9.15 10.70
C HIS A 149 -21.05 -10.28 9.67
N GLN A 150 -21.21 -9.93 8.42
CA GLN A 150 -20.86 -10.81 7.32
C GLN A 150 -19.37 -10.66 6.99
N ILE A 151 -18.72 -11.78 6.72
CA ILE A 151 -17.29 -11.84 6.52
C ILE A 151 -16.99 -11.87 5.03
N LEU A 152 -16.31 -10.84 4.53
CA LEU A 152 -15.97 -10.71 3.12
C LEU A 152 -14.46 -10.69 2.93
N ILE A 153 -13.96 -11.56 2.07
CA ILE A 153 -12.54 -11.68 1.76
C ILE A 153 -12.24 -10.90 0.49
N ALA A 154 -11.30 -9.98 0.52
CA ALA A 154 -10.77 -9.34 -0.68
C ALA A 154 -9.91 -10.34 -1.45
N GLY A 155 -10.39 -10.76 -2.62
CA GLY A 155 -9.70 -11.68 -3.50
C GLY A 155 -8.62 -10.99 -4.31
N ALA A 156 -7.38 -11.49 -4.22
CA ALA A 156 -6.29 -11.01 -5.05
C ALA A 156 -6.49 -11.40 -6.52
N PRO A 157 -6.19 -10.53 -7.50
CA PRO A 157 -6.52 -10.75 -8.91
C PRO A 157 -6.00 -12.08 -9.51
N ASN A 158 -4.83 -12.53 -9.04
CA ASN A 158 -4.18 -13.74 -9.57
C ASN A 158 -4.42 -15.00 -8.72
N ILE A 159 -5.36 -14.95 -7.80
CA ILE A 159 -5.68 -16.05 -6.88
C ILE A 159 -7.11 -16.52 -7.13
N SER A 160 -7.27 -17.82 -7.42
CA SER A 160 -8.58 -18.40 -7.71
C SER A 160 -9.48 -18.48 -6.48
N LEU A 161 -10.78 -18.39 -6.68
CA LEU A 161 -11.78 -18.61 -5.62
C LEU A 161 -11.60 -19.96 -4.92
N GLU A 162 -11.29 -21.00 -5.69
CA GLU A 162 -11.08 -22.36 -5.16
C GLU A 162 -9.92 -22.43 -4.16
N PHE A 163 -8.88 -21.62 -4.36
CA PHE A 163 -7.77 -21.54 -3.42
C PHE A 163 -8.24 -21.02 -2.05
N TYR A 164 -9.08 -19.99 -2.02
CA TYR A 164 -9.65 -19.46 -0.77
C TYR A 164 -10.57 -20.48 -0.10
N LYS A 165 -11.42 -21.17 -0.86
CA LYS A 165 -12.31 -22.21 -0.34
C LYS A 165 -11.53 -23.36 0.29
N THR A 166 -10.45 -23.81 -0.38
CA THR A 166 -9.59 -24.88 0.13
C THR A 166 -8.96 -24.51 1.48
N ILE A 167 -8.47 -23.27 1.64
CA ILE A 167 -7.88 -22.82 2.90
C ILE A 167 -8.95 -22.68 3.98
N ALA A 168 -10.11 -22.15 3.63
CA ALA A 168 -11.19 -21.95 4.60
C ALA A 168 -11.85 -23.26 5.05
N GLY A 169 -11.63 -24.36 4.33
CA GLY A 169 -12.31 -25.63 4.60
C GLY A 169 -13.83 -25.56 4.46
N SER A 170 -14.34 -24.57 3.77
CA SER A 170 -15.75 -24.30 3.61
C SER A 170 -16.05 -23.66 2.25
N SER A 171 -17.15 -24.06 1.65
CA SER A 171 -17.70 -23.41 0.44
C SER A 171 -18.49 -22.13 0.75
N LYS A 172 -18.77 -21.86 2.04
CA LYS A 172 -19.64 -20.75 2.49
C LYS A 172 -18.87 -19.46 2.79
N ILE A 173 -17.70 -19.24 2.16
CA ILE A 173 -16.98 -17.98 2.26
C ILE A 173 -17.38 -17.04 1.10
N HIS A 174 -17.48 -15.77 1.38
CA HIS A 174 -17.68 -14.74 0.37
C HIS A 174 -16.34 -14.11 0.01
N VAL A 175 -15.92 -14.29 -1.25
CA VAL A 175 -14.70 -13.67 -1.79
C VAL A 175 -15.11 -12.62 -2.83
N ILE A 176 -14.76 -11.38 -2.58
CA ILE A 176 -15.00 -10.26 -3.48
C ILE A 176 -13.76 -10.13 -4.37
N GLN A 177 -13.90 -10.43 -5.65
CA GLN A 177 -12.83 -10.35 -6.64
C GLN A 177 -12.92 -9.07 -7.46
N ASN A 178 -11.78 -8.42 -7.68
CA ASN A 178 -11.65 -7.20 -8.50
C ASN A 178 -12.52 -6.01 -8.05
N ASP A 179 -12.96 -6.00 -6.81
CA ASP A 179 -13.85 -4.96 -6.28
C ASP A 179 -13.50 -4.56 -4.82
N THR A 180 -12.21 -4.53 -4.51
CA THR A 180 -11.71 -4.25 -3.16
C THR A 180 -12.09 -2.85 -2.69
N TYR A 181 -12.15 -1.85 -3.57
CA TYR A 181 -12.50 -0.50 -3.18
C TYR A 181 -13.98 -0.37 -2.78
N ASN A 182 -14.90 -0.99 -3.51
CA ASN A 182 -16.30 -1.07 -3.07
C ASN A 182 -16.46 -1.87 -1.78
N LEU A 183 -15.68 -2.95 -1.60
CA LEU A 183 -15.66 -3.69 -0.33
C LEU A 183 -15.22 -2.76 0.82
N LEU A 184 -14.10 -2.07 0.71
CA LEU A 184 -13.63 -1.15 1.75
C LEU A 184 -14.59 0.01 1.98
N ASN A 185 -15.16 0.58 0.91
CA ASN A 185 -16.10 1.68 1.01
C ASN A 185 -17.38 1.31 1.80
N ASN A 186 -17.70 0.02 1.86
CA ASN A 186 -18.89 -0.51 2.53
C ASN A 186 -18.58 -1.31 3.81
N SER A 187 -17.33 -1.33 4.28
CA SER A 187 -16.91 -2.12 5.43
C SER A 187 -16.96 -1.33 6.74
N ASP A 188 -17.34 -2.01 7.82
CA ASP A 188 -17.38 -1.49 9.18
C ASP A 188 -16.05 -1.67 9.93
N LEU A 189 -15.38 -2.78 9.69
CA LEU A 189 -14.09 -3.18 10.28
C LEU A 189 -13.25 -3.92 9.25
N ALA A 190 -11.94 -3.98 9.46
CA ALA A 190 -11.04 -4.73 8.59
C ALA A 190 -9.91 -5.42 9.34
N MET A 191 -9.53 -6.61 8.86
CA MET A 191 -8.28 -7.30 9.16
C MET A 191 -7.40 -7.20 7.92
N VAL A 192 -6.24 -6.56 8.01
CA VAL A 192 -5.47 -6.16 6.83
C VAL A 192 -4.03 -6.64 6.92
N THR A 193 -3.53 -7.25 5.85
CA THR A 193 -2.11 -7.55 5.74
C THR A 193 -1.27 -6.27 5.67
N SER A 194 -0.03 -6.32 6.16
CA SER A 194 0.93 -5.22 5.99
C SER A 194 1.15 -4.91 4.50
N GLY A 195 1.33 -3.63 4.16
CA GLY A 195 1.57 -3.14 2.82
C GLY A 195 0.65 -1.97 2.45
N THR A 196 0.48 -1.73 1.17
CA THR A 196 -0.37 -0.65 0.62
C THR A 196 -1.82 -0.77 1.06
N ALA A 197 -2.30 -2.00 1.28
CA ALA A 197 -3.67 -2.27 1.73
C ALA A 197 -4.02 -1.58 3.07
N THR A 198 -3.07 -1.38 3.97
CA THR A 198 -3.30 -0.64 5.22
C THR A 198 -3.61 0.83 4.95
N LEU A 199 -2.89 1.43 4.01
CA LEU A 199 -3.12 2.82 3.62
C LEU A 199 -4.44 3.00 2.88
N GLU A 200 -4.78 2.08 1.97
CA GLU A 200 -6.07 2.06 1.29
C GLU A 200 -7.22 1.98 2.30
N THR A 201 -7.15 1.03 3.24
CA THR A 201 -8.16 0.85 4.30
C THR A 201 -8.35 2.11 5.13
N ALA A 202 -7.26 2.76 5.54
CA ALA A 202 -7.29 4.02 6.29
C ALA A 202 -7.91 5.18 5.49
N LEU A 203 -7.61 5.28 4.18
CA LEU A 203 -8.18 6.30 3.30
C LEU A 203 -9.68 6.10 3.08
N PHE A 204 -10.18 4.87 3.10
CA PHE A 204 -11.61 4.56 3.17
C PHE A 204 -12.23 4.76 4.56
N LYS A 205 -11.43 5.20 5.57
CA LYS A 205 -11.87 5.43 6.96
C LYS A 205 -12.40 4.16 7.65
N VAL A 206 -11.94 2.98 7.23
CA VAL A 206 -12.31 1.72 7.85
C VAL A 206 -11.36 1.42 9.00
N PRO A 207 -11.87 1.24 10.23
CA PRO A 207 -11.05 0.80 11.36
C PRO A 207 -10.44 -0.57 11.10
N GLU A 208 -9.12 -0.69 11.33
CA GLU A 208 -8.37 -1.88 10.95
C GLU A 208 -7.41 -2.37 12.03
N VAL A 209 -7.10 -3.66 11.95
CA VAL A 209 -5.98 -4.31 12.65
C VAL A 209 -5.04 -4.88 11.60
N VAL A 210 -3.77 -4.56 11.73
CA VAL A 210 -2.73 -5.01 10.79
C VAL A 210 -2.22 -6.38 11.20
N CYS A 211 -2.27 -7.32 10.26
CA CYS A 211 -1.93 -8.72 10.44
C CYS A 211 -0.68 -9.07 9.64
N TYR A 212 0.43 -9.37 10.32
CA TYR A 212 1.67 -9.75 9.67
C TYR A 212 2.22 -11.05 10.23
N LYS A 213 2.43 -12.03 9.35
CA LYS A 213 3.13 -13.27 9.65
C LYS A 213 3.89 -13.75 8.42
N GLY A 214 5.18 -13.87 8.54
CA GLY A 214 6.09 -14.43 7.54
C GLY A 214 6.77 -15.69 8.06
N SER A 215 7.62 -16.35 7.23
CA SER A 215 8.46 -17.42 7.73
C SER A 215 9.41 -16.90 8.81
N SER A 216 9.67 -17.71 9.84
CA SER A 216 10.53 -17.31 10.96
C SER A 216 11.92 -16.88 10.49
N ILE A 217 12.48 -17.56 9.50
CA ILE A 217 13.80 -17.25 8.91
C ILE A 217 13.75 -15.90 8.20
N SER A 218 12.76 -15.69 7.34
CA SER A 218 12.61 -14.43 6.61
C SER A 218 12.37 -13.24 7.54
N TYR A 219 11.60 -13.44 8.61
CA TYR A 219 11.35 -12.43 9.62
C TYR A 219 12.62 -12.05 10.40
N GLN A 220 13.41 -13.02 10.84
CA GLN A 220 14.65 -12.76 11.58
C GLN A 220 15.67 -12.00 10.72
N ILE A 221 15.77 -12.36 9.43
CA ILE A 221 16.62 -11.64 8.47
C ILE A 221 16.08 -10.22 8.27
N ALA A 222 14.80 -10.07 8.02
CA ALA A 222 14.16 -8.78 7.84
C ALA A 222 14.33 -7.88 9.07
N LYS A 223 14.09 -8.39 10.27
CA LYS A 223 14.24 -7.64 11.53
C LYS A 223 15.65 -7.07 11.73
N ARG A 224 16.69 -7.76 11.25
CA ARG A 224 18.07 -7.29 11.33
C ARG A 224 18.42 -6.24 10.27
N LEU A 225 17.74 -6.28 9.11
CA LEU A 225 17.99 -5.41 7.96
C LEU A 225 17.10 -4.19 7.92
N ILE A 226 15.89 -4.30 8.46
CA ILE A 226 14.88 -3.23 8.46
C ILE A 226 15.09 -2.34 9.68
N LYS A 227 15.34 -1.06 9.44
CA LYS A 227 15.56 -0.02 10.47
C LYS A 227 14.30 0.83 10.71
N VAL A 228 13.11 0.23 10.55
CA VAL A 228 11.86 0.96 10.73
C VAL A 228 11.16 0.59 12.02
N LYS A 229 10.51 1.57 12.62
CA LYS A 229 9.79 1.44 13.88
C LYS A 229 8.45 0.71 13.72
N TYR A 230 7.82 0.83 12.57
CA TYR A 230 6.50 0.30 12.22
C TYR A 230 6.55 -0.47 10.90
N ILE A 231 5.57 -1.36 10.67
CA ILE A 231 5.46 -2.11 9.43
C ILE A 231 4.32 -1.64 8.52
N SER A 232 3.30 -0.99 9.06
CA SER A 232 2.21 -0.41 8.26
C SER A 232 2.58 0.99 7.76
N LEU A 233 2.16 1.32 6.54
CA LEU A 233 2.36 2.66 5.99
C LEU A 233 1.64 3.73 6.81
N VAL A 234 0.49 3.42 7.40
CA VAL A 234 -0.25 4.32 8.27
C VAL A 234 0.61 4.79 9.44
N ASN A 235 1.17 3.85 10.20
CA ASN A 235 2.01 4.16 11.36
C ASN A 235 3.33 4.84 10.96
N LEU A 236 3.94 4.40 9.86
CA LEU A 236 5.16 5.01 9.32
C LEU A 236 4.96 6.47 8.91
N ILE A 237 3.88 6.78 8.18
CA ILE A 237 3.59 8.13 7.71
C ILE A 237 3.25 9.06 8.88
N MET A 238 2.51 8.55 9.86
CA MET A 238 2.10 9.31 11.03
C MET A 238 3.18 9.36 12.11
N ASP A 239 4.22 8.52 12.02
CA ASP A 239 5.28 8.32 13.04
C ASP A 239 4.73 8.06 14.44
N GLN A 240 3.63 7.33 14.51
CA GLN A 240 2.96 6.92 15.76
C GLN A 240 2.16 5.64 15.56
N LEU A 241 1.83 4.96 16.67
CA LEU A 241 0.97 3.79 16.65
C LEU A 241 -0.51 4.22 16.49
N VAL A 242 -0.94 4.36 15.24
CA VAL A 242 -2.32 4.70 14.87
C VAL A 242 -3.18 3.44 14.80
N VAL A 243 -2.68 2.43 14.12
CA VAL A 243 -3.32 1.12 13.96
C VAL A 243 -2.50 0.05 14.66
N THR A 244 -3.16 -0.88 15.33
CA THR A 244 -2.48 -1.99 16.01
C THR A 244 -1.85 -2.92 15.00
N GLU A 245 -0.56 -3.21 15.16
CA GLU A 245 0.20 -4.14 14.34
C GLU A 245 0.41 -5.46 15.11
N LEU A 246 -0.26 -6.51 14.68
CA LEU A 246 -0.09 -7.87 15.22
C LEU A 246 0.95 -8.61 14.37
N ILE A 247 2.14 -8.76 14.94
CA ILE A 247 3.32 -9.25 14.21
C ILE A 247 3.73 -10.63 14.75
N GLN A 248 3.90 -11.60 13.84
CA GLN A 248 4.41 -12.93 14.10
C GLN A 248 3.63 -13.67 15.22
N ASN A 249 4.19 -13.78 16.41
CA ASN A 249 3.57 -14.49 17.55
C ASN A 249 2.39 -13.72 18.16
N ASP A 250 2.34 -12.40 17.96
CA ASP A 250 1.22 -11.56 18.41
C ASP A 250 0.01 -11.71 17.49
N LEU A 251 0.19 -12.23 16.27
CA LEU A 251 -0.91 -12.53 15.37
C LEU A 251 -1.60 -13.82 15.80
N THR A 252 -2.55 -13.66 16.71
CA THR A 252 -3.42 -14.72 17.23
C THR A 252 -4.89 -14.31 17.08
N PRO A 253 -5.84 -15.26 16.97
CA PRO A 253 -7.26 -14.93 16.93
C PRO A 253 -7.69 -14.08 18.13
N GLN A 254 -7.20 -14.40 19.33
CA GLN A 254 -7.54 -13.68 20.57
C GLN A 254 -7.11 -12.22 20.52
N ASN A 255 -5.91 -11.94 20.04
CA ASN A 255 -5.41 -10.57 19.91
C ASN A 255 -6.19 -9.79 18.84
N ILE A 256 -6.51 -10.41 17.70
CA ILE A 256 -7.36 -9.78 16.67
C ILE A 256 -8.72 -9.42 17.26
N ILE A 257 -9.37 -10.36 17.96
CA ILE A 257 -10.69 -10.14 18.59
C ILE A 257 -10.61 -8.98 19.57
N ARG A 258 -9.63 -8.97 20.45
CA ARG A 258 -9.46 -7.91 21.46
C ARG A 258 -9.38 -6.54 20.80
N GLU A 259 -8.52 -6.38 19.80
CA GLU A 259 -8.30 -5.09 19.14
C GLU A 259 -9.52 -4.63 18.32
N LEU A 260 -10.15 -5.53 17.56
CA LEU A 260 -11.34 -5.19 16.79
C LEU A 260 -12.57 -4.89 17.67
N LYS A 261 -12.71 -5.55 18.83
CA LYS A 261 -13.80 -5.25 19.76
C LYS A 261 -13.72 -3.84 20.34
N LEU A 262 -12.53 -3.25 20.49
CA LEU A 262 -12.37 -1.84 20.85
C LEU A 262 -12.88 -0.87 19.78
N LEU A 263 -12.92 -1.31 18.53
CA LEU A 263 -13.29 -0.54 17.35
C LEU A 263 -14.70 -0.86 16.82
N GLU A 264 -15.36 -1.89 17.38
CA GLU A 264 -16.64 -2.39 16.87
C GLU A 264 -17.80 -1.39 17.11
N ASP A 265 -17.82 -0.77 18.29
CA ASP A 265 -18.80 0.28 18.60
C ASP A 265 -18.46 1.56 17.84
N SER A 266 -19.40 2.01 16.99
CA SER A 266 -19.26 3.23 16.20
C SER A 266 -19.07 4.49 17.05
N ASN A 267 -19.53 4.48 18.29
CA ASN A 267 -19.47 5.61 19.23
C ASN A 267 -18.28 5.50 20.19
N SER A 268 -17.45 4.43 20.12
CA SER A 268 -16.30 4.29 21.00
C SER A 268 -15.30 5.43 20.78
N PRO A 269 -14.71 5.99 21.86
CA PRO A 269 -13.68 7.02 21.74
C PRO A 269 -12.47 6.56 20.90
N ALA A 270 -12.14 5.27 20.98
CA ALA A 270 -11.04 4.68 20.22
C ALA A 270 -11.31 4.77 18.69
N ARG A 271 -12.52 4.41 18.26
CA ARG A 271 -12.91 4.47 16.84
C ARG A 271 -13.01 5.90 16.34
N GLN A 272 -13.56 6.82 17.13
CA GLN A 272 -13.68 8.23 16.78
C GLN A 272 -12.29 8.85 16.58
N LYS A 273 -11.39 8.67 17.57
CA LYS A 273 -10.00 9.13 17.47
C LYS A 273 -9.27 8.57 16.25
N LEU A 274 -9.48 7.28 15.96
CA LEU A 274 -8.88 6.63 14.80
C LEU A 274 -9.33 7.28 13.50
N LYS A 275 -10.63 7.57 13.34
CA LYS A 275 -11.17 8.24 12.15
C LYS A 275 -10.67 9.68 11.98
N GLU A 276 -10.52 10.41 13.08
CA GLU A 276 -9.89 11.74 13.08
C GLU A 276 -8.45 11.65 12.59
N THR A 277 -7.68 10.71 13.13
CA THR A 277 -6.29 10.48 12.71
C THR A 277 -6.18 10.05 11.24
N TYR A 278 -7.11 9.27 10.73
CA TYR A 278 -7.17 8.94 9.31
C TYR A 278 -7.44 10.18 8.43
N THR A 279 -8.17 11.15 8.96
CA THR A 279 -8.40 12.42 8.25
C THR A 279 -7.12 13.27 8.22
N GLU A 280 -6.36 13.29 9.30
CA GLU A 280 -5.05 13.93 9.35
C GLU A 280 -4.04 13.24 8.40
N LEU A 281 -4.05 11.90 8.35
CA LEU A 281 -3.25 11.11 7.42
C LEU A 281 -3.54 11.50 5.96
N GLU A 282 -4.81 11.60 5.57
CA GLU A 282 -5.21 11.99 4.21
C GLU A 282 -4.69 13.39 3.85
N LYS A 283 -4.78 14.35 4.76
CA LYS A 283 -4.21 15.69 4.60
C LYS A 283 -2.69 15.65 4.43
N LYS A 284 -2.01 14.85 5.24
CA LYS A 284 -0.55 14.68 5.20
C LYS A 284 -0.06 14.05 3.88
N LEU A 285 -0.92 13.27 3.22
CA LEU A 285 -0.66 12.67 1.91
C LEU A 285 -0.91 13.62 0.73
N GLY A 286 -1.23 14.89 0.98
CA GLY A 286 -1.29 15.95 -0.03
C GLY A 286 -2.65 16.22 -0.65
N GLY A 287 -3.72 15.53 -0.25
CA GLY A 287 -5.11 15.88 -0.62
C GLY A 287 -5.49 15.63 -2.08
N GLY A 288 -4.63 15.02 -2.91
CA GLY A 288 -4.87 14.74 -4.33
C GLY A 288 -3.99 15.56 -5.28
N GLY A 289 -4.00 15.22 -6.58
CA GLY A 289 -3.25 15.91 -7.63
C GLY A 289 -1.77 15.49 -7.76
N ALA A 290 -1.37 14.35 -7.19
CA ALA A 290 0.02 13.87 -7.22
C ALA A 290 0.56 13.68 -8.64
N SER A 291 -0.19 13.04 -9.52
CA SER A 291 0.21 12.76 -10.91
C SER A 291 0.35 14.03 -11.73
N ASP A 292 -0.55 14.98 -11.59
CA ASP A 292 -0.47 16.29 -12.25
C ASP A 292 0.73 17.09 -11.75
N HIS A 293 1.00 17.04 -10.46
CA HIS A 293 2.15 17.71 -9.86
C HIS A 293 3.47 17.18 -10.44
N VAL A 294 3.63 15.87 -10.51
CA VAL A 294 4.80 15.24 -11.14
C VAL A 294 4.95 15.65 -12.58
N ALA A 295 3.88 15.58 -13.37
CA ALA A 295 3.92 15.95 -14.78
C ALA A 295 4.38 17.40 -14.99
N LYS A 296 3.87 18.34 -14.19
CA LYS A 296 4.29 19.75 -14.23
C LYS A 296 5.75 19.94 -13.89
N LEU A 297 6.26 19.25 -12.85
CA LEU A 297 7.68 19.32 -12.45
C LEU A 297 8.59 18.79 -13.57
N ILE A 298 8.24 17.67 -14.20
CA ILE A 298 9.02 17.08 -15.31
C ILE A 298 9.06 18.04 -16.49
N LEU A 299 7.91 18.60 -16.89
CA LEU A 299 7.85 19.57 -18.02
C LEU A 299 8.65 20.84 -17.74
N ASN A 300 8.59 21.38 -16.53
CA ASN A 300 9.37 22.57 -16.13
C ASN A 300 10.88 22.30 -16.18
N PHE A 301 11.33 21.14 -15.73
CA PHE A 301 12.74 20.76 -15.81
C PHE A 301 13.21 20.68 -17.27
N SER A 302 12.46 20.02 -18.14
CA SER A 302 12.79 19.88 -19.57
C SER A 302 12.85 21.22 -20.31
N ASN A 303 12.06 22.22 -19.91
CA ASN A 303 12.08 23.55 -20.47
C ASN A 303 13.31 24.37 -20.03
N GLN A 304 13.78 24.17 -18.80
CA GLN A 304 14.98 24.84 -18.28
C GLN A 304 16.27 24.34 -18.91
N GLU A 305 16.34 23.06 -19.29
CA GLU A 305 17.52 22.51 -19.99
C GLU A 305 17.62 22.94 -21.48
N LYS A 306 16.51 23.39 -22.06
CA LYS A 306 16.46 23.87 -23.47
C LYS A 306 16.69 25.37 -23.60
N SER A 307 16.71 26.11 -22.50
CA SER A 307 16.99 27.56 -22.43
C SER A 307 18.46 27.84 -22.08
#